data_fe6498b2b05415bbbc6b5f8890c03291
#
_entry.id   fe6498b2b05415bbbc6b5f8890c03291
#
_cell.length_a   1.000
_cell.length_b   1.000
_cell.length_c   1.000
_cell.angle_alpha   90.00
_cell.angle_beta   90.00
_cell.angle_gamma   90.00
#
_symmetry.space_group_name_H-M   'P 1'
#
loop_
_entity.id
_entity.type
_entity.pdbx_description
1 polymer ?
#
loop_
_entity_poly.entity_id
_entity_poly.type
_entity_poly.pdbx_seq_one_letter_code
_entity_poly.pdbx_strand_id
1 'polypeptide(L)'
;DRMLVERLEHECKDLDLRLMANNNDWEQTFYQRLMRYFGLKVNNDSFEYLSRILPLNLLLKHRDNEIYVESMMFGSAGFLHKDFEEEYPTLLKREFNMLRKKFCLNIMPHSNWKFLRLRPSNFPTIRIAQLAKIIAKNGSMFSKIRDSDNLEDIRGLFDVELDSYWDNHFQFDKISNVEIKKTLGKTAVDSITINAVAPMLFYYGYYHSSESYKEKAMNYLEQTSPENNVVIREFCNSGVKLENAFQTQAALYMYKHYCRRRRCLECRIYCLLSRRCSE
;
A
#
# COMPACT_ATOMS: atom_id res chain seq x y z
N ASP A 1 -21.90 10.06 1.15
CA ASP A 1 -21.87 8.63 0.74
C ASP A 1 -21.61 8.50 -0.75
N ARG A 2 -22.42 9.14 -1.63
CA ARG A 2 -22.35 8.95 -3.08
C ARG A 2 -20.96 9.26 -3.69
N MET A 3 -20.27 10.32 -3.28
CA MET A 3 -18.94 10.67 -3.80
C MET A 3 -17.90 9.60 -3.49
N LEU A 4 -18.00 8.92 -2.35
CA LEU A 4 -17.13 7.81 -2.03
C LEU A 4 -17.46 6.60 -2.90
N VAL A 5 -18.73 6.27 -3.08
CA VAL A 5 -19.14 5.15 -3.95
C VAL A 5 -18.63 5.38 -5.37
N GLU A 6 -18.83 6.59 -5.94
CA GLU A 6 -18.28 6.96 -7.26
C GLU A 6 -16.75 6.79 -7.32
N ARG A 7 -16.03 7.15 -6.24
CA ARG A 7 -14.59 6.90 -6.16
C ARG A 7 -14.26 5.41 -6.25
N LEU A 8 -14.94 4.59 -5.44
CA LEU A 8 -14.66 3.15 -5.37
C LEU A 8 -15.04 2.46 -6.68
N GLU A 9 -16.18 2.82 -7.29
CA GLU A 9 -16.58 2.32 -8.61
C GLU A 9 -15.59 2.72 -9.72
N HIS A 10 -15.04 3.94 -9.64
CA HIS A 10 -14.01 4.36 -10.58
C HIS A 10 -12.73 3.53 -10.44
N GLU A 11 -12.38 3.15 -9.20
CA GLU A 11 -11.22 2.27 -8.95
C GLU A 11 -11.49 0.81 -9.37
N CYS A 12 -12.74 0.35 -9.35
CA CYS A 12 -13.10 -1.00 -9.81
C CYS A 12 -12.65 -1.25 -11.26
N LYS A 13 -12.71 -0.24 -12.13
CA LYS A 13 -12.29 -0.38 -13.54
C LYS A 13 -10.78 -0.68 -13.68
N ASP A 14 -9.94 -0.02 -12.90
CA ASP A 14 -8.50 -0.30 -12.90
C ASP A 14 -8.20 -1.68 -12.28
N LEU A 15 -8.90 -2.01 -11.20
CA LEU A 15 -8.76 -3.29 -10.52
C LEU A 15 -9.21 -4.47 -11.39
N ASP A 16 -10.27 -4.30 -12.18
CA ASP A 16 -10.75 -5.31 -13.12
C ASP A 16 -9.69 -5.63 -14.18
N LEU A 17 -9.09 -4.61 -14.80
CA LEU A 17 -7.99 -4.79 -15.74
C LEU A 17 -6.78 -5.49 -15.12
N ARG A 18 -6.45 -5.15 -13.87
CA ARG A 18 -5.34 -5.79 -13.13
C ARG A 18 -5.64 -7.23 -12.78
N LEU A 19 -6.86 -7.54 -12.36
CA LEU A 19 -7.28 -8.90 -12.04
C LEU A 19 -7.22 -9.78 -13.27
N MET A 20 -7.72 -9.31 -14.41
CA MET A 20 -7.62 -10.01 -15.71
C MET A 20 -6.15 -10.24 -16.09
N ALA A 21 -5.29 -9.23 -15.97
CA ALA A 21 -3.86 -9.34 -16.27
C ALA A 21 -3.13 -10.33 -15.37
N ASN A 22 -3.64 -10.60 -14.18
CA ASN A 22 -3.13 -11.57 -13.22
C ASN A 22 -3.88 -12.93 -13.30
N ASN A 23 -4.58 -13.24 -14.39
CA ASN A 23 -5.33 -14.49 -14.57
C ASN A 23 -6.36 -14.76 -13.44
N ASN A 24 -7.04 -13.73 -12.99
CA ASN A 24 -8.00 -13.75 -11.88
C ASN A 24 -7.41 -14.17 -10.52
N ASP A 25 -6.10 -13.96 -10.34
CA ASP A 25 -5.44 -14.16 -9.04
C ASP A 25 -5.62 -12.91 -8.16
N TRP A 26 -6.53 -13.03 -7.19
CA TRP A 26 -6.85 -11.98 -6.21
C TRP A 26 -5.68 -11.66 -5.26
N GLU A 27 -4.91 -12.67 -4.86
CA GLU A 27 -3.75 -12.49 -3.98
C GLU A 27 -2.64 -11.72 -4.70
N GLN A 28 -2.33 -12.09 -5.96
CA GLN A 28 -1.34 -11.38 -6.76
C GLN A 28 -1.79 -9.95 -7.06
N THR A 29 -3.08 -9.74 -7.34
CA THR A 29 -3.64 -8.40 -7.61
C THR A 29 -3.58 -7.51 -6.37
N PHE A 30 -3.94 -8.06 -5.20
CA PHE A 30 -3.80 -7.34 -3.95
C PHE A 30 -2.34 -7.03 -3.61
N TYR A 31 -1.44 -8.01 -3.79
CA TYR A 31 0.00 -7.81 -3.58
C TYR A 31 0.55 -6.65 -4.42
N GLN A 32 0.24 -6.59 -5.71
CA GLN A 32 0.66 -5.49 -6.58
C GLN A 32 0.13 -4.13 -6.08
N ARG A 33 -1.13 -4.10 -5.66
CA ARG A 33 -1.73 -2.90 -5.09
C ARG A 33 -1.08 -2.50 -3.76
N LEU A 34 -0.87 -3.44 -2.87
CA LEU A 34 -0.19 -3.23 -1.59
C LEU A 34 1.20 -2.65 -1.81
N MET A 35 2.00 -3.28 -2.66
CA MET A 35 3.34 -2.82 -3.02
C MET A 35 3.34 -1.37 -3.49
N ARG A 36 2.44 -1.00 -4.40
CA ARG A 36 2.32 0.38 -4.89
C ARG A 36 2.16 1.39 -3.75
N TYR A 37 1.31 1.10 -2.77
CA TYR A 37 1.06 2.04 -1.66
C TYR A 37 2.13 2.00 -0.57
N PHE A 38 2.89 0.92 -0.44
CA PHE A 38 4.11 0.91 0.35
C PHE A 38 5.18 1.85 -0.18
N GLY A 39 5.25 2.04 -1.49
CA GLY A 39 6.16 2.98 -2.15
C GLY A 39 5.88 4.45 -1.86
N LEU A 40 4.76 4.78 -1.19
CA LEU A 40 4.27 6.14 -1.02
C LEU A 40 4.12 6.83 -2.40
N LYS A 41 4.16 8.19 -2.42
CA LYS A 41 4.10 8.93 -3.70
C LYS A 41 5.41 8.90 -4.48
N VAL A 42 6.53 8.68 -3.79
CA VAL A 42 7.87 8.86 -4.38
C VAL A 42 8.36 7.60 -5.08
N ASN A 43 8.07 6.43 -4.52
CA ASN A 43 8.54 5.13 -5.01
C ASN A 43 7.40 4.17 -5.40
N ASN A 44 6.16 4.67 -5.57
CA ASN A 44 5.01 3.84 -5.89
C ASN A 44 5.22 3.00 -7.17
N ASP A 45 5.76 3.60 -8.23
CA ASP A 45 5.98 2.92 -9.50
C ASP A 45 7.12 1.90 -9.39
N SER A 46 8.16 2.18 -8.59
CA SER A 46 9.26 1.25 -8.33
C SER A 46 8.79 0.01 -7.56
N PHE A 47 7.98 0.19 -6.52
CA PHE A 47 7.39 -0.92 -5.79
C PHE A 47 6.41 -1.73 -6.64
N GLU A 48 5.59 -1.06 -7.44
CA GLU A 48 4.68 -1.76 -8.36
C GLU A 48 5.47 -2.54 -9.43
N TYR A 49 6.55 -1.98 -9.97
CA TYR A 49 7.41 -2.71 -10.89
C TYR A 49 8.06 -3.93 -10.23
N LEU A 50 8.58 -3.77 -8.99
CA LEU A 50 9.12 -4.90 -8.22
C LEU A 50 8.09 -6.04 -8.08
N SER A 51 6.83 -5.72 -7.80
CA SER A 51 5.76 -6.72 -7.65
C SER A 51 5.43 -7.48 -8.94
N ARG A 52 5.75 -6.91 -10.11
CA ARG A 52 5.56 -7.56 -11.41
C ARG A 52 6.69 -8.52 -11.75
N ILE A 53 7.93 -8.16 -11.39
CA ILE A 53 9.12 -9.00 -11.67
C ILE A 53 9.37 -10.05 -10.59
N LEU A 54 8.77 -9.90 -9.41
CA LEU A 54 8.86 -10.84 -8.30
C LEU A 54 7.43 -11.23 -7.86
N PRO A 55 6.85 -12.30 -8.44
CA PRO A 55 5.48 -12.72 -8.17
C PRO A 55 5.30 -13.22 -6.73
N LEU A 56 4.12 -12.95 -6.15
CA LEU A 56 3.79 -13.35 -4.78
C LEU A 56 3.91 -14.86 -4.54
N ASN A 57 3.47 -15.67 -5.48
CA ASN A 57 3.46 -17.13 -5.35
C ASN A 57 4.88 -17.70 -5.10
N LEU A 58 5.91 -17.06 -5.62
CA LEU A 58 7.29 -17.45 -5.37
C LEU A 58 7.73 -17.11 -3.94
N LEU A 59 7.36 -15.93 -3.46
CA LEU A 59 7.63 -15.51 -2.07
C LEU A 59 6.90 -16.45 -1.08
N LEU A 60 5.64 -16.78 -1.36
CA LEU A 60 4.84 -17.67 -0.51
C LEU A 60 5.40 -19.08 -0.42
N LYS A 61 5.99 -19.61 -1.49
CA LYS A 61 6.65 -20.93 -1.47
C LYS A 61 7.86 -20.99 -0.52
N HIS A 62 8.43 -19.85 -0.20
CA HIS A 62 9.64 -19.75 0.62
C HIS A 62 9.44 -18.97 1.92
N ARG A 63 8.18 -18.69 2.28
CA ARG A 63 7.84 -17.84 3.44
C ARG A 63 8.34 -18.38 4.78
N ASP A 64 8.53 -19.70 4.91
CA ASP A 64 9.03 -20.32 6.13
C ASP A 64 10.51 -19.98 6.41
N ASN A 65 11.20 -19.42 5.42
CA ASN A 65 12.55 -18.88 5.56
C ASN A 65 12.53 -17.38 5.23
N GLU A 66 12.46 -16.56 6.28
CA GLU A 66 12.40 -15.09 6.15
C GLU A 66 13.60 -14.52 5.37
N ILE A 67 14.80 -15.08 5.57
CA ILE A 67 16.03 -14.67 4.85
C ILE A 67 15.85 -14.86 3.34
N TYR A 68 15.16 -15.91 2.90
CA TYR A 68 14.91 -16.13 1.47
C TYR A 68 13.96 -15.09 0.91
N VAL A 69 12.89 -14.75 1.64
CA VAL A 69 11.93 -13.71 1.24
C VAL A 69 12.64 -12.36 1.14
N GLU A 70 13.41 -11.98 2.16
CA GLU A 70 14.19 -10.74 2.17
C GLU A 70 15.22 -10.71 1.04
N SER A 71 15.98 -11.80 0.86
CA SER A 71 16.97 -11.91 -0.21
C SER A 71 16.35 -11.74 -1.59
N MET A 72 15.21 -12.38 -1.86
CA MET A 72 14.50 -12.22 -3.14
C MET A 72 14.01 -10.79 -3.33
N MET A 73 13.43 -10.17 -2.30
CA MET A 73 12.92 -8.81 -2.39
C MET A 73 14.03 -7.78 -2.57
N PHE A 74 15.07 -7.79 -1.73
CA PHE A 74 16.20 -6.87 -1.85
C PHE A 74 17.02 -7.09 -3.11
N GLY A 75 17.23 -8.34 -3.49
CA GLY A 75 18.00 -8.69 -4.67
C GLY A 75 17.29 -8.29 -5.97
N SER A 76 16.00 -8.63 -6.11
CA SER A 76 15.20 -8.20 -7.27
C SER A 76 15.02 -6.69 -7.32
N ALA A 77 14.97 -6.02 -6.16
CA ALA A 77 14.98 -4.56 -6.06
C ALA A 77 16.33 -3.91 -6.43
N GLY A 78 17.39 -4.70 -6.67
CA GLY A 78 18.71 -4.19 -7.07
C GLY A 78 19.54 -3.63 -5.92
N PHE A 79 19.17 -3.89 -4.66
CA PHE A 79 19.95 -3.40 -3.51
C PHE A 79 21.17 -4.25 -3.18
N LEU A 80 21.27 -5.49 -3.67
CA LEU A 80 22.34 -6.43 -3.39
C LEU A 80 23.42 -6.47 -4.50
N HIS A 81 23.64 -5.36 -5.22
CA HIS A 81 24.52 -5.28 -6.39
C HIS A 81 25.99 -5.11 -6.06
N LYS A 82 26.34 -4.60 -4.87
CA LYS A 82 27.72 -4.34 -4.41
C LYS A 82 28.19 -5.38 -3.39
N ASP A 83 29.46 -5.36 -3.03
CA ASP A 83 29.96 -6.07 -1.87
C ASP A 83 29.66 -5.30 -0.59
N PHE A 84 29.46 -6.02 0.49
CA PHE A 84 29.08 -5.48 1.78
C PHE A 84 30.14 -5.81 2.83
N GLU A 85 30.28 -4.92 3.82
CA GLU A 85 31.21 -5.11 4.94
C GLU A 85 30.54 -5.87 6.08
N GLU A 86 29.22 -5.72 6.26
CA GLU A 86 28.45 -6.32 7.33
C GLU A 86 27.89 -7.70 6.95
N GLU A 87 27.74 -8.56 7.96
CA GLU A 87 27.35 -9.96 7.78
C GLU A 87 25.93 -10.10 7.19
N TYR A 88 24.97 -9.30 7.70
CA TYR A 88 23.57 -9.43 7.30
C TYR A 88 23.34 -9.16 5.80
N PRO A 89 23.76 -8.03 5.21
CA PRO A 89 23.60 -7.83 3.77
C PRO A 89 24.45 -8.79 2.93
N THR A 90 25.60 -9.24 3.43
CA THR A 90 26.43 -10.27 2.78
C THR A 90 25.71 -11.60 2.72
N LEU A 91 25.02 -12.01 3.79
CA LEU A 91 24.16 -13.19 3.83
C LEU A 91 23.02 -13.07 2.80
N LEU A 92 22.29 -11.95 2.80
CA LEU A 92 21.20 -11.74 1.84
C LEU A 92 21.68 -11.82 0.40
N LYS A 93 22.85 -11.26 0.08
CA LYS A 93 23.45 -11.34 -1.26
C LYS A 93 23.82 -12.77 -1.66
N ARG A 94 24.40 -13.54 -0.75
CA ARG A 94 24.75 -14.94 -0.99
C ARG A 94 23.51 -15.76 -1.31
N GLU A 95 22.48 -15.67 -0.48
CA GLU A 95 21.22 -16.39 -0.66
C GLU A 95 20.49 -15.95 -1.95
N PHE A 96 20.46 -14.64 -2.23
CA PHE A 96 19.91 -14.13 -3.48
C PHE A 96 20.60 -14.70 -4.72
N ASN A 97 21.92 -14.78 -4.73
CA ASN A 97 22.65 -15.31 -5.88
C ASN A 97 22.32 -16.79 -6.17
N MET A 98 22.07 -17.57 -5.14
CA MET A 98 21.58 -18.95 -5.26
C MET A 98 20.16 -18.99 -5.80
N LEU A 99 19.25 -18.23 -5.18
CA LEU A 99 17.83 -18.18 -5.54
C LEU A 99 17.62 -17.62 -6.94
N ARG A 100 18.40 -16.59 -7.31
CA ARG A 100 18.37 -16.00 -8.66
C ARG A 100 18.68 -17.02 -9.75
N LYS A 101 19.70 -17.85 -9.56
CA LYS A 101 20.06 -18.91 -10.52
C LYS A 101 18.97 -19.97 -10.60
N LYS A 102 18.42 -20.35 -9.44
CA LYS A 102 17.38 -21.40 -9.36
C LYS A 102 16.05 -20.98 -9.99
N PHE A 103 15.64 -19.73 -9.84
CA PHE A 103 14.33 -19.22 -10.25
C PHE A 103 14.36 -18.20 -11.39
N CYS A 104 15.54 -17.95 -11.97
CA CYS A 104 15.74 -16.97 -13.05
C CYS A 104 15.20 -15.57 -12.68
N LEU A 105 15.50 -15.09 -11.45
CA LEU A 105 14.96 -13.83 -10.96
C LEU A 105 15.53 -12.63 -11.72
N ASN A 106 14.64 -11.71 -12.07
CA ASN A 106 14.99 -10.44 -12.66
C ASN A 106 15.44 -9.43 -11.58
N ILE A 107 16.32 -8.52 -11.98
CA ILE A 107 16.81 -7.44 -11.13
C ILE A 107 16.44 -6.11 -11.78
N MET A 108 15.80 -5.23 -11.02
CA MET A 108 15.54 -3.87 -11.46
C MET A 108 16.75 -2.96 -11.19
N PRO A 109 16.94 -1.90 -12.00
CA PRO A 109 18.02 -0.94 -11.76
C PRO A 109 17.85 -0.25 -10.39
N HIS A 110 18.94 -0.18 -9.62
CA HIS A 110 18.97 0.52 -8.33
C HIS A 110 18.59 2.01 -8.46
N SER A 111 18.86 2.62 -9.61
CA SER A 111 18.51 4.02 -9.92
C SER A 111 17.01 4.33 -9.91
N ASN A 112 16.16 3.31 -9.95
CA ASN A 112 14.71 3.49 -9.84
C ASN A 112 14.27 3.94 -8.45
N TRP A 113 15.12 3.75 -7.43
CA TRP A 113 14.80 4.09 -6.05
C TRP A 113 15.18 5.52 -5.69
N LYS A 114 14.27 6.25 -5.07
CA LYS A 114 14.46 7.62 -4.62
C LYS A 114 14.48 7.68 -3.10
N PHE A 115 15.54 8.28 -2.54
CA PHE A 115 15.73 8.50 -1.11
C PHE A 115 15.50 9.96 -0.71
N LEU A 116 15.73 10.88 -1.64
CA LEU A 116 15.59 12.32 -1.40
C LEU A 116 14.16 12.70 -1.02
N ARG A 117 14.03 13.62 -0.07
CA ARG A 117 12.75 14.13 0.46
C ARG A 117 11.91 13.08 1.19
N LEU A 118 12.52 11.98 1.60
CA LEU A 118 11.90 10.98 2.47
C LEU A 118 12.50 11.05 3.87
N ARG A 119 11.68 10.83 4.89
CA ARG A 119 12.18 10.54 6.24
C ARG A 119 12.87 9.17 6.21
N PRO A 120 13.97 8.96 6.95
CA PRO A 120 14.71 7.69 6.92
C PRO A 120 13.83 6.46 7.18
N SER A 121 12.84 6.54 8.08
CA SER A 121 11.86 5.47 8.34
C SER A 121 10.99 5.10 7.12
N ASN A 122 10.98 5.94 6.09
CA ASN A 122 10.25 5.72 4.84
C ASN A 122 11.17 5.37 3.67
N PHE A 123 12.44 5.11 3.91
CA PHE A 123 13.37 4.69 2.87
C PHE A 123 12.92 3.36 2.24
N PRO A 124 13.16 3.18 0.93
CA PRO A 124 12.77 1.95 0.24
C PRO A 124 13.32 0.70 0.93
N THR A 125 14.53 0.76 1.47
CA THR A 125 15.16 -0.33 2.22
C THR A 125 14.31 -0.77 3.42
N ILE A 126 13.90 0.18 4.26
CA ILE A 126 13.02 -0.12 5.43
C ILE A 126 11.67 -0.65 4.96
N ARG A 127 11.08 -0.05 3.92
CA ARG A 127 9.79 -0.50 3.38
C ARG A 127 9.85 -1.90 2.78
N ILE A 128 10.95 -2.27 2.12
CA ILE A 128 11.16 -3.63 1.60
C ILE A 128 11.32 -4.62 2.75
N ALA A 129 12.11 -4.31 3.79
CA ALA A 129 12.25 -5.17 4.97
C ALA A 129 10.88 -5.40 5.65
N GLN A 130 10.09 -4.34 5.85
CA GLN A 130 8.73 -4.44 6.42
C GLN A 130 7.83 -5.34 5.58
N LEU A 131 7.82 -5.18 4.25
CA LEU A 131 7.02 -6.01 3.34
C LEU A 131 7.47 -7.46 3.35
N ALA A 132 8.77 -7.73 3.33
CA ALA A 132 9.29 -9.09 3.40
C ALA A 132 8.80 -9.80 4.66
N LYS A 133 8.89 -9.12 5.81
CA LYS A 133 8.41 -9.65 7.09
C LYS A 133 6.90 -9.86 7.12
N ILE A 134 6.12 -8.92 6.58
CA ILE A 134 4.66 -9.03 6.48
C ILE A 134 4.26 -10.23 5.63
N ILE A 135 4.91 -10.43 4.47
CA ILE A 135 4.63 -11.55 3.56
C ILE A 135 5.00 -12.89 4.22
N ALA A 136 6.17 -12.97 4.83
CA ALA A 136 6.61 -14.19 5.53
C ALA A 136 5.65 -14.56 6.65
N LYS A 137 5.26 -13.60 7.50
CA LYS A 137 4.35 -13.82 8.63
C LYS A 137 2.95 -14.21 8.19
N ASN A 138 2.39 -13.53 7.20
CA ASN A 138 0.95 -13.61 6.93
C ASN A 138 0.58 -14.56 5.78
N GLY A 139 1.44 -14.75 4.80
CA GLY A 139 1.10 -15.54 3.62
C GLY A 139 0.05 -14.85 2.74
N SER A 140 -1.06 -15.54 2.49
CA SER A 140 -2.18 -15.03 1.66
C SER A 140 -2.93 -13.93 2.41
N MET A 141 -2.59 -12.68 2.11
CA MET A 141 -3.11 -11.53 2.86
C MET A 141 -4.53 -11.15 2.45
N PHE A 142 -4.86 -11.22 1.15
CA PHE A 142 -6.19 -10.83 0.70
C PHE A 142 -7.27 -11.75 1.26
N SER A 143 -7.03 -13.05 1.30
CA SER A 143 -7.95 -14.01 1.93
C SER A 143 -8.19 -13.68 3.40
N LYS A 144 -7.14 -13.38 4.17
CA LYS A 144 -7.27 -12.96 5.57
C LYS A 144 -8.07 -11.66 5.73
N ILE A 145 -7.82 -10.67 4.88
CA ILE A 145 -8.55 -9.40 4.87
C ILE A 145 -10.03 -9.60 4.52
N ARG A 146 -10.30 -10.44 3.53
CA ARG A 146 -11.66 -10.78 3.11
C ARG A 146 -12.45 -11.44 4.23
N ASP A 147 -11.81 -12.38 4.91
CA ASP A 147 -12.45 -13.22 5.94
C ASP A 147 -12.45 -12.57 7.35
N SER A 148 -11.69 -11.47 7.54
CA SER A 148 -11.65 -10.72 8.80
C SER A 148 -12.95 -9.93 9.03
N ASP A 149 -13.44 -9.91 10.26
CA ASP A 149 -14.68 -9.21 10.63
C ASP A 149 -14.44 -7.80 11.20
N ASN A 150 -13.23 -7.48 11.58
CA ASN A 150 -12.92 -6.19 12.17
C ASN A 150 -11.62 -5.56 11.63
N LEU A 151 -11.49 -4.24 11.78
CA LEU A 151 -10.35 -3.48 11.30
C LEU A 151 -9.07 -3.74 12.13
N GLU A 152 -9.20 -4.11 13.39
CA GLU A 152 -8.03 -4.37 14.25
C GLU A 152 -7.30 -5.65 13.82
N ASP A 153 -8.00 -6.69 13.38
CA ASP A 153 -7.38 -7.88 12.81
C ASP A 153 -6.55 -7.52 11.57
N ILE A 154 -7.07 -6.62 10.73
CA ILE A 154 -6.35 -6.14 9.54
C ILE A 154 -5.11 -5.33 9.96
N ARG A 155 -5.20 -4.47 10.97
CA ARG A 155 -4.06 -3.74 11.52
C ARG A 155 -2.99 -4.68 12.05
N GLY A 156 -3.39 -5.76 12.71
CA GLY A 156 -2.51 -6.82 13.22
C GLY A 156 -1.70 -7.53 12.14
N LEU A 157 -2.18 -7.57 10.87
CA LEU A 157 -1.40 -8.12 9.75
C LEU A 157 -0.15 -7.27 9.45
N PHE A 158 -0.19 -5.99 9.76
CA PHE A 158 0.90 -5.04 9.51
C PHE A 158 1.81 -4.81 10.72
N ASP A 159 1.46 -5.41 11.87
CA ASP A 159 2.28 -5.35 13.07
C ASP A 159 3.41 -6.39 12.97
N VAL A 160 4.59 -5.93 12.58
CA VAL A 160 5.79 -6.74 12.40
C VAL A 160 7.00 -6.05 13.02
N GLU A 161 7.87 -6.85 13.61
CA GLU A 161 9.20 -6.43 14.05
C GLU A 161 10.23 -6.84 13.02
N LEU A 162 11.12 -5.92 12.67
CA LEU A 162 12.23 -6.19 11.75
C LEU A 162 13.37 -6.90 12.49
N ASP A 163 14.31 -7.45 11.73
CA ASP A 163 15.57 -7.94 12.28
C ASP A 163 16.32 -6.82 13.00
N SER A 164 17.06 -7.17 14.06
CA SER A 164 17.83 -6.24 14.88
C SER A 164 18.84 -5.40 14.10
N TYR A 165 19.30 -5.90 12.95
CA TYR A 165 20.12 -5.13 12.02
C TYR A 165 19.49 -3.77 11.70
N TRP A 166 18.18 -3.72 11.50
CA TRP A 166 17.48 -2.51 11.15
C TRP A 166 17.30 -1.53 12.32
N ASP A 167 17.57 -1.91 13.56
CA ASP A 167 17.39 -1.02 14.72
C ASP A 167 18.31 0.21 14.63
N ASN A 168 19.51 0.05 14.10
CA ASN A 168 20.48 1.12 13.89
C ASN A 168 20.87 1.35 12.42
N HIS A 169 20.13 0.76 11.46
CA HIS A 169 20.35 0.96 10.03
C HIS A 169 19.11 1.46 9.31
N PHE A 170 19.32 2.35 8.33
CA PHE A 170 18.31 2.74 7.35
C PHE A 170 18.70 2.35 5.92
N GLN A 171 19.95 2.02 5.70
CA GLN A 171 20.54 1.50 4.47
C GLN A 171 21.64 0.50 4.84
N PHE A 172 21.94 -0.43 3.95
CA PHE A 172 23.03 -1.39 4.16
C PHE A 172 24.39 -0.69 4.33
N ASP A 173 25.21 -1.18 5.25
CA ASP A 173 26.55 -0.65 5.63
C ASP A 173 26.53 0.83 6.06
N LYS A 174 25.40 1.32 6.59
CA LYS A 174 25.32 2.71 7.08
C LYS A 174 24.69 2.75 8.47
N ILE A 175 25.54 2.66 9.47
CA ILE A 175 25.14 2.75 10.86
C ILE A 175 24.60 4.16 11.15
N SER A 176 23.45 4.22 11.81
CA SER A 176 22.83 5.45 12.30
C SER A 176 23.15 5.66 13.77
N ASN A 177 23.33 6.91 14.18
CA ASN A 177 23.46 7.27 15.59
C ASN A 177 22.17 7.14 16.41
N VAL A 178 21.07 6.74 15.75
CA VAL A 178 19.76 6.58 16.37
C VAL A 178 19.37 5.11 16.29
N GLU A 179 19.21 4.49 17.45
CA GLU A 179 18.66 3.15 17.59
C GLU A 179 17.16 3.23 17.88
N ILE A 180 16.35 2.71 16.97
CA ILE A 180 14.89 2.73 17.06
C ILE A 180 14.28 1.57 16.30
N LYS A 181 13.33 0.87 16.91
CA LYS A 181 12.52 -0.15 16.24
C LYS A 181 11.71 0.47 15.08
N LYS A 182 11.79 -0.13 13.92
CA LYS A 182 11.18 0.40 12.70
C LYS A 182 9.88 -0.34 12.36
N THR A 183 8.86 -0.09 13.19
CA THR A 183 7.51 -0.60 12.96
C THR A 183 6.75 0.26 11.95
N LEU A 184 5.68 -0.29 11.39
CA LEU A 184 4.72 0.47 10.59
C LEU A 184 3.83 1.30 11.51
N GLY A 185 3.98 2.63 11.47
CA GLY A 185 3.14 3.52 12.27
C GLY A 185 1.67 3.50 11.81
N LYS A 186 0.75 3.80 12.74
CA LYS A 186 -0.70 3.83 12.48
C LYS A 186 -1.09 4.57 11.20
N THR A 187 -0.52 5.76 10.95
CA THR A 187 -0.80 6.54 9.73
C THR A 187 -0.45 5.79 8.44
N ALA A 188 0.60 4.97 8.45
CA ALA A 188 0.97 4.17 7.29
C ALA A 188 -0.03 3.03 7.08
N VAL A 189 -0.46 2.36 8.15
CA VAL A 189 -1.48 1.31 8.11
C VAL A 189 -2.83 1.88 7.67
N ASP A 190 -3.24 3.03 8.20
CA ASP A 190 -4.46 3.74 7.79
C ASP A 190 -4.40 4.09 6.28
N SER A 191 -3.26 4.55 5.78
CA SER A 191 -3.08 4.82 4.35
C SER A 191 -3.19 3.55 3.49
N ILE A 192 -2.68 2.42 3.94
CA ILE A 192 -2.82 1.12 3.28
C ILE A 192 -4.29 0.68 3.29
N THR A 193 -4.98 0.83 4.41
CA THR A 193 -6.40 0.53 4.53
C THR A 193 -7.23 1.33 3.53
N ILE A 194 -7.01 2.64 3.45
CA ILE A 194 -7.72 3.56 2.56
C ILE A 194 -7.48 3.24 1.08
N ASN A 195 -6.24 2.90 0.72
CA ASN A 195 -5.84 2.87 -0.68
C ASN A 195 -5.65 1.46 -1.26
N ALA A 196 -5.46 0.45 -0.41
CA ALA A 196 -5.30 -0.93 -0.85
C ALA A 196 -6.43 -1.84 -0.34
N VAL A 197 -6.69 -1.86 0.97
CA VAL A 197 -7.64 -2.80 1.57
C VAL A 197 -9.08 -2.50 1.17
N ALA A 198 -9.59 -1.30 1.49
CA ALA A 198 -10.99 -0.95 1.24
C ALA A 198 -11.37 -1.00 -0.25
N PRO A 199 -10.56 -0.47 -1.20
CA PRO A 199 -10.90 -0.61 -2.62
C PRO A 199 -10.91 -2.06 -3.13
N MET A 200 -10.02 -2.92 -2.63
CA MET A 200 -10.01 -4.33 -3.02
C MET A 200 -11.21 -5.10 -2.48
N LEU A 201 -11.62 -4.83 -1.23
CA LEU A 201 -12.84 -5.42 -0.66
C LEU A 201 -14.09 -4.94 -1.40
N PHE A 202 -14.17 -3.64 -1.69
CA PHE A 202 -15.29 -3.08 -2.46
C PHE A 202 -15.37 -3.71 -3.85
N TYR A 203 -14.21 -3.82 -4.53
CA TYR A 203 -14.15 -4.45 -5.84
C TYR A 203 -14.51 -5.94 -5.78
N TYR A 204 -14.10 -6.66 -4.74
CA TYR A 204 -14.50 -8.05 -4.53
C TYR A 204 -16.03 -8.17 -4.40
N GLY A 205 -16.65 -7.29 -3.60
CA GLY A 205 -18.10 -7.21 -3.48
C GLY A 205 -18.80 -6.84 -4.79
N TYR A 206 -18.21 -5.92 -5.57
CA TYR A 206 -18.72 -5.54 -6.89
C TYR A 206 -18.67 -6.72 -7.88
N TYR A 207 -17.54 -7.40 -7.96
CA TYR A 207 -17.31 -8.53 -8.86
C TYR A 207 -18.23 -9.73 -8.56
N HIS A 208 -18.46 -10.02 -7.28
CA HIS A 208 -19.32 -11.13 -6.83
C HIS A 208 -20.77 -10.72 -6.54
N SER A 209 -21.18 -9.50 -6.85
CA SER A 209 -22.53 -8.95 -6.57
C SER A 209 -22.93 -9.10 -5.09
N SER A 210 -21.98 -8.92 -4.18
CA SER A 210 -22.17 -9.04 -2.72
C SER A 210 -22.12 -7.69 -2.04
N GLU A 211 -23.26 -7.21 -1.55
CA GLU A 211 -23.34 -5.94 -0.83
C GLU A 211 -22.57 -5.97 0.49
N SER A 212 -22.51 -7.13 1.17
CA SER A 212 -21.82 -7.25 2.46
C SER A 212 -20.34 -6.86 2.40
N TYR A 213 -19.62 -7.21 1.33
CA TYR A 213 -18.22 -6.81 1.17
C TYR A 213 -18.07 -5.33 0.79
N LYS A 214 -19.02 -4.76 0.08
CA LYS A 214 -19.03 -3.30 -0.20
C LYS A 214 -19.28 -2.50 1.08
N GLU A 215 -20.24 -2.91 1.88
CA GLU A 215 -20.53 -2.31 3.19
C GLU A 215 -19.34 -2.46 4.14
N LYS A 216 -18.72 -3.63 4.19
CA LYS A 216 -17.50 -3.90 4.97
C LYS A 216 -16.36 -2.93 4.58
N ALA A 217 -16.15 -2.72 3.28
CA ALA A 217 -15.14 -1.78 2.80
C ALA A 217 -15.42 -0.33 3.22
N MET A 218 -16.69 0.10 3.14
CA MET A 218 -17.11 1.43 3.57
C MET A 218 -16.98 1.60 5.09
N ASN A 219 -17.38 0.59 5.87
CA ASN A 219 -17.26 0.58 7.32
C ASN A 219 -15.79 0.68 7.79
N TYR A 220 -14.85 0.01 7.11
CA TYR A 220 -13.43 0.17 7.42
C TYR A 220 -12.92 1.60 7.17
N LEU A 221 -13.45 2.28 6.15
CA LEU A 221 -13.12 3.70 5.91
C LEU A 221 -13.74 4.62 6.98
N GLU A 222 -14.90 4.30 7.50
CA GLU A 222 -15.54 5.05 8.60
C GLU A 222 -14.75 4.91 9.91
N GLN A 223 -14.20 3.73 10.18
CA GLN A 223 -13.37 3.45 11.36
C GLN A 223 -11.92 3.94 11.22
N THR A 224 -11.50 4.34 10.03
CA THR A 224 -10.14 4.83 9.77
C THR A 224 -10.05 6.33 9.98
N SER A 225 -8.95 6.79 10.60
CA SER A 225 -8.72 8.21 10.88
C SER A 225 -8.73 9.06 9.60
N PRO A 226 -9.19 10.32 9.66
CA PRO A 226 -9.22 11.21 8.53
C PRO A 226 -7.81 11.49 8.01
N GLU A 227 -7.67 11.64 6.70
CA GLU A 227 -6.40 12.06 6.11
C GLU A 227 -6.14 13.55 6.40
N ASN A 228 -4.87 13.89 6.55
CA ASN A 228 -4.45 15.27 6.73
C ASN A 228 -3.58 15.72 5.55
N ASN A 229 -4.17 16.50 4.65
CA ASN A 229 -3.46 17.11 3.53
C ASN A 229 -4.01 18.54 3.27
N VAL A 230 -3.38 19.26 2.35
CA VAL A 230 -3.74 20.67 2.05
C VAL A 230 -5.23 20.80 1.69
N VAL A 231 -5.75 19.91 0.81
CA VAL A 231 -7.15 19.97 0.35
C VAL A 231 -8.12 19.76 1.51
N ILE A 232 -7.86 18.76 2.36
CA ILE A 232 -8.72 18.48 3.52
C ILE A 232 -8.71 19.65 4.51
N ARG A 233 -7.53 20.26 4.75
CA ARG A 233 -7.44 21.47 5.60
C ARG A 233 -8.25 22.64 5.04
N GLU A 234 -8.25 22.84 3.72
CA GLU A 234 -9.07 23.88 3.08
C GLU A 234 -10.57 23.63 3.27
N PHE A 235 -11.03 22.38 3.12
CA PHE A 235 -12.42 22.04 3.44
C PHE A 235 -12.76 22.30 4.91
N CYS A 236 -11.91 21.90 5.84
CA CYS A 236 -12.11 22.13 7.26
C CYS A 236 -12.12 23.63 7.60
N ASN A 237 -11.23 24.42 7.00
CA ASN A 237 -11.21 25.89 7.17
C ASN A 237 -12.48 26.58 6.61
N SER A 238 -13.12 25.94 5.63
CA SER A 238 -14.41 26.41 5.07
C SER A 238 -15.61 25.93 5.89
N GLY A 239 -15.42 25.35 7.07
CA GLY A 239 -16.48 24.92 7.99
C GLY A 239 -16.99 23.51 7.77
N VAL A 240 -16.41 22.72 6.85
CA VAL A 240 -16.79 21.31 6.63
C VAL A 240 -16.10 20.43 7.67
N LYS A 241 -16.89 19.66 8.44
CA LYS A 241 -16.34 18.66 9.38
C LYS A 241 -16.08 17.35 8.63
N LEU A 242 -14.86 16.84 8.72
CA LEU A 242 -14.41 15.58 8.12
C LEU A 242 -13.74 14.74 9.21
N GLU A 243 -14.47 13.76 9.75
CA GLU A 243 -14.13 13.06 11.00
C GLU A 243 -13.44 11.71 10.75
N ASN A 244 -13.54 11.16 9.54
CA ASN A 244 -12.98 9.85 9.18
C ASN A 244 -12.50 9.78 7.72
N ALA A 245 -11.90 8.66 7.36
CA ALA A 245 -11.38 8.44 6.02
C ALA A 245 -12.48 8.37 4.95
N PHE A 246 -13.66 7.86 5.29
CA PHE A 246 -14.83 7.84 4.40
C PHE A 246 -15.14 9.24 3.87
N GLN A 247 -15.25 10.21 4.78
CA GLN A 247 -15.58 11.60 4.45
C GLN A 247 -14.42 12.31 3.75
N THR A 248 -13.17 12.10 4.19
CA THR A 248 -12.02 12.73 3.55
C THR A 248 -11.80 12.20 2.14
N GLN A 249 -12.02 10.92 1.88
CA GLN A 249 -11.90 10.34 0.55
C GLN A 249 -13.01 10.83 -0.40
N ALA A 250 -14.24 10.98 0.10
CA ALA A 250 -15.33 11.59 -0.65
C ALA A 250 -14.99 13.03 -1.05
N ALA A 251 -14.46 13.83 -0.10
CA ALA A 251 -14.07 15.22 -0.34
C ALA A 251 -12.90 15.32 -1.34
N LEU A 252 -11.88 14.47 -1.21
CA LEU A 252 -10.74 14.41 -2.15
C LEU A 252 -11.16 14.02 -3.57
N TYR A 253 -12.05 13.06 -3.69
CA TYR A 253 -12.60 12.66 -4.99
C TYR A 253 -13.38 13.81 -5.63
N MET A 254 -14.29 14.44 -4.86
CA MET A 254 -15.03 15.60 -5.31
C MET A 254 -14.11 16.73 -5.75
N TYR A 255 -13.11 17.08 -4.95
CA TYR A 255 -12.14 18.12 -5.32
C TYR A 255 -11.44 17.79 -6.64
N LYS A 256 -10.90 16.58 -6.77
CA LYS A 256 -10.11 16.15 -7.93
C LYS A 256 -10.94 16.10 -9.23
N HIS A 257 -12.17 15.60 -9.15
CA HIS A 257 -12.96 15.28 -10.33
C HIS A 257 -13.97 16.38 -10.72
N TYR A 258 -14.36 17.23 -9.76
CA TYR A 258 -15.33 18.29 -9.98
C TYR A 258 -14.73 19.69 -9.72
N CYS A 259 -14.29 20.00 -8.51
CA CYS A 259 -13.86 21.35 -8.13
C CYS A 259 -12.64 21.84 -8.93
N ARG A 260 -11.57 21.05 -8.95
CA ARG A 260 -10.34 21.39 -9.69
C ARG A 260 -10.58 21.51 -11.20
N ARG A 261 -11.54 20.79 -11.72
CA ARG A 261 -11.93 20.80 -13.14
C ARG A 261 -13.01 21.82 -13.46
N ARG A 262 -13.50 22.58 -12.47
CA ARG A 262 -14.59 23.56 -12.59
C ARG A 262 -15.90 22.96 -13.17
N ARG A 263 -16.18 21.69 -12.88
CA ARG A 263 -17.37 20.98 -13.33
C ARG A 263 -18.52 21.11 -12.30
N CYS A 264 -18.79 22.36 -11.88
CA CYS A 264 -19.79 22.64 -10.84
C CYS A 264 -21.20 22.20 -11.25
N LEU A 265 -21.57 22.42 -12.50
CA LEU A 265 -22.92 22.07 -13.03
C LEU A 265 -23.18 20.56 -13.04
N GLU A 266 -22.14 19.74 -13.05
CA GLU A 266 -22.22 18.28 -12.97
C GLU A 266 -22.08 17.78 -11.52
N CYS A 267 -21.68 18.66 -10.59
CA CYS A 267 -21.51 18.33 -9.18
C CYS A 267 -22.87 18.35 -8.47
N ARG A 268 -23.28 17.19 -7.96
CA ARG A 268 -24.57 17.06 -7.28
C ARG A 268 -24.69 17.96 -6.04
N ILE A 269 -23.58 18.20 -5.33
CA ILE A 269 -23.59 19.10 -4.16
C ILE A 269 -23.92 20.52 -4.62
N TYR A 270 -23.28 21.01 -5.68
CA TYR A 270 -23.58 22.32 -6.25
C TYR A 270 -25.05 22.40 -6.72
N CYS A 271 -25.55 21.37 -7.41
CA CYS A 271 -26.94 21.32 -7.86
C CYS A 271 -27.94 21.33 -6.69
N LEU A 272 -27.62 20.70 -5.57
CA LEU A 272 -28.44 20.74 -4.36
C LEU A 272 -28.46 22.11 -3.68
N LEU A 273 -27.25 22.75 -3.61
CA LEU A 273 -27.12 24.09 -3.02
C LEU A 273 -27.80 25.16 -3.89
N SER A 274 -27.64 25.07 -5.23
CA SER A 274 -28.23 26.04 -6.15
C SER A 274 -29.80 25.97 -6.16
N ARG A 275 -30.37 24.79 -5.96
CA ARG A 275 -31.82 24.64 -5.79
C ARG A 275 -32.38 25.26 -4.51
N ARG A 276 -31.57 25.30 -3.42
CA ARG A 276 -31.94 25.98 -2.17
C ARG A 276 -31.82 27.51 -2.25
N CYS A 277 -31.03 28.03 -3.20
CA CYS A 277 -30.93 29.46 -3.43
C CYS A 277 -32.01 30.00 -4.38
N SER A 278 -32.87 29.11 -4.94
CA SER A 278 -33.98 29.46 -5.84
C SER A 278 -35.33 29.39 -5.15
N GLU A 279 -35.38 29.06 -3.87
CA GLU A 279 -36.52 29.18 -2.94
C GLU A 279 -36.30 30.39 -2.01
#